data_f9599be4b7a64dbec4bde6d3603dd5da
#
_entry.id   f9599be4b7a64dbec4bde6d3603dd5da
#
_cell.length_a   1.000
_cell.length_b   1.000
_cell.length_c   1.000
_cell.angle_alpha   90.00
_cell.angle_beta   90.00
_cell.angle_gamma   90.00
#
_symmetry.space_group_name_H-M   'P 1'
#
loop_
_entity.id
_entity.type
_entity.pdbx_description
1 polymer ?
#
loop_
_entity_poly.entity_id
_entity_poly.type
_entity_poly.pdbx_seq_one_letter_code
_entity_poly.pdbx_strand_id
1 'polypeptide(L)'
;MALEHTKTAENLQKALAGESMARNKYTYFAQAARDNGDDEIAEAFEQMARNEMMHAKFWFEQLYGRPDDTQKCLMQAAQGEYSEWHDMYPEFARQAREEGLEDIAVMFEKVAAIERSHENRFLTLLAQRGQAPKEKQESSSSQQKKHGYRCQFCGAVFDERPDVCDTCQAIGAFEYIEYYA
;
A
#
# COMPACT_ATOMS: atom_id res chain seq x y z
N MET A 1 31.19 1.86 -11.74
CA MET A 1 31.26 2.48 -10.39
C MET A 1 29.99 2.08 -9.67
N ALA A 2 30.09 1.51 -8.47
CA ALA A 2 28.89 1.20 -7.68
C ALA A 2 28.24 2.54 -7.26
N LEU A 3 26.92 2.62 -7.39
CA LEU A 3 26.15 3.82 -7.04
C LEU A 3 26.04 4.00 -5.51
N GLU A 4 26.20 2.90 -4.78
CA GLU A 4 26.10 2.84 -3.33
C GLU A 4 27.06 3.83 -2.65
N HIS A 5 26.56 4.50 -1.62
CA HIS A 5 27.28 5.50 -0.82
C HIS A 5 27.73 6.77 -1.57
N THR A 6 27.12 7.05 -2.73
CA THR A 6 27.43 8.29 -3.48
C THR A 6 26.38 9.39 -3.21
N LYS A 7 26.79 10.65 -3.38
CA LYS A 7 25.88 11.79 -3.35
C LYS A 7 24.79 11.68 -4.41
N THR A 8 25.10 11.05 -5.55
CA THR A 8 24.14 10.79 -6.62
C THR A 8 23.04 9.81 -6.15
N ALA A 9 23.39 8.74 -5.41
CA ALA A 9 22.41 7.83 -4.84
C ALA A 9 21.45 8.55 -3.87
N GLU A 10 21.98 9.39 -2.99
CA GLU A 10 21.14 10.23 -2.11
C GLU A 10 20.20 11.16 -2.90
N ASN A 11 20.70 11.77 -3.98
CA ASN A 11 19.90 12.65 -4.84
C ASN A 11 18.80 11.87 -5.57
N LEU A 12 19.09 10.66 -6.07
CA LEU A 12 18.10 9.77 -6.69
C LEU A 12 17.02 9.35 -5.70
N GLN A 13 17.37 9.03 -4.45
CA GLN A 13 16.36 8.71 -3.42
C GLN A 13 15.45 9.90 -3.13
N LYS A 14 16.01 11.11 -3.02
CA LYS A 14 15.23 12.34 -2.82
C LYS A 14 14.33 12.64 -4.00
N ALA A 15 14.82 12.46 -5.23
CA ALA A 15 14.05 12.63 -6.44
C ALA A 15 12.89 11.61 -6.48
N LEU A 16 13.16 10.33 -6.26
CA LEU A 16 12.13 9.29 -6.19
C LEU A 16 11.04 9.63 -5.15
N ALA A 17 11.43 10.04 -3.94
CA ALA A 17 10.48 10.43 -2.89
C ALA A 17 9.68 11.67 -3.28
N GLY A 18 10.31 12.68 -3.88
CA GLY A 18 9.66 13.92 -4.36
C GLY A 18 8.60 13.64 -5.42
N GLU A 19 8.94 12.90 -6.45
CA GLU A 19 8.01 12.57 -7.54
C GLU A 19 6.87 11.65 -7.06
N SER A 20 7.16 10.71 -6.18
CA SER A 20 6.12 9.85 -5.57
C SER A 20 5.11 10.67 -4.75
N MET A 21 5.60 11.66 -4.00
CA MET A 21 4.75 12.59 -3.25
C MET A 21 3.96 13.51 -4.20
N ALA A 22 4.58 14.07 -5.23
CA ALA A 22 3.92 14.92 -6.23
C ALA A 22 2.80 14.16 -6.93
N ARG A 23 3.06 12.91 -7.37
CA ARG A 23 2.04 12.03 -7.95
C ARG A 23 0.81 11.92 -7.06
N ASN A 24 1.00 11.61 -5.77
CA ASN A 24 -0.12 11.44 -4.86
C ASN A 24 -0.86 12.75 -4.62
N LYS A 25 -0.14 13.87 -4.41
CA LYS A 25 -0.74 15.21 -4.27
C LYS A 25 -1.61 15.57 -5.47
N TYR A 26 -1.13 15.36 -6.69
CA TYR A 26 -1.90 15.70 -7.89
C TYR A 26 -3.12 14.80 -8.05
N THR A 27 -3.05 13.53 -7.63
CA THR A 27 -4.24 12.66 -7.56
C THR A 27 -5.30 13.23 -6.58
N TYR A 28 -4.89 13.71 -5.41
CA TYR A 28 -5.80 14.31 -4.44
C TYR A 28 -6.35 15.66 -4.93
N PHE A 29 -5.54 16.46 -5.61
CA PHE A 29 -5.98 17.74 -6.18
C PHE A 29 -6.95 17.53 -7.35
N ALA A 30 -6.75 16.51 -8.18
CA ALA A 30 -7.70 16.12 -9.21
C ALA A 30 -9.07 15.75 -8.62
N GLN A 31 -9.09 14.97 -7.54
CA GLN A 31 -10.33 14.64 -6.84
C GLN A 31 -11.03 15.91 -6.33
N ALA A 32 -10.31 16.80 -5.65
CA ALA A 32 -10.87 18.04 -5.14
C ALA A 32 -11.42 18.95 -6.26
N ALA A 33 -10.74 19.01 -7.40
CA ALA A 33 -11.22 19.76 -8.57
C ALA A 33 -12.53 19.16 -9.12
N ARG A 34 -12.63 17.83 -9.22
CA ARG A 34 -13.89 17.17 -9.64
C ARG A 34 -15.04 17.43 -8.68
N ASP A 35 -14.78 17.36 -7.37
CA ASP A 35 -15.79 17.63 -6.35
C ASP A 35 -16.32 19.08 -6.42
N ASN A 36 -15.51 20.01 -6.94
CA ASN A 36 -15.86 21.42 -7.20
C ASN A 36 -16.48 21.65 -8.59
N GLY A 37 -16.50 20.65 -9.48
CA GLY A 37 -17.00 20.79 -10.87
C GLY A 37 -15.98 21.37 -11.86
N ASP A 38 -14.69 21.43 -11.48
CA ASP A 38 -13.60 21.97 -12.31
C ASP A 38 -12.93 20.85 -13.13
N ASP A 39 -13.68 20.23 -14.03
CA ASP A 39 -13.25 19.04 -14.78
C ASP A 39 -11.95 19.24 -15.57
N GLU A 40 -11.77 20.38 -16.24
CA GLU A 40 -10.56 20.69 -17.02
C GLU A 40 -9.32 20.74 -16.10
N ILE A 41 -9.46 21.32 -14.90
CA ILE A 41 -8.37 21.37 -13.90
C ILE A 41 -8.08 19.97 -13.37
N ALA A 42 -9.12 19.18 -13.12
CA ALA A 42 -8.96 17.79 -12.69
C ALA A 42 -8.19 16.96 -13.71
N GLU A 43 -8.53 17.05 -15.00
CA GLU A 43 -7.81 16.37 -16.08
C GLU A 43 -6.33 16.79 -16.17
N ALA A 44 -6.04 18.08 -15.97
CA ALA A 44 -4.67 18.58 -15.94
C ALA A 44 -3.88 17.96 -14.77
N PHE A 45 -4.44 17.90 -13.55
CA PHE A 45 -3.80 17.24 -12.42
C PHE A 45 -3.61 15.73 -12.63
N GLU A 46 -4.59 15.05 -13.22
CA GLU A 46 -4.45 13.62 -13.54
C GLU A 46 -3.32 13.37 -14.55
N GLN A 47 -3.19 14.25 -15.56
CA GLN A 47 -2.10 14.16 -16.51
C GLN A 47 -0.74 14.36 -15.84
N MET A 48 -0.61 15.37 -14.95
CA MET A 48 0.62 15.59 -14.19
C MET A 48 0.92 14.38 -13.27
N ALA A 49 -0.08 13.85 -12.56
CA ALA A 49 0.11 12.66 -11.73
C ALA A 49 0.67 11.46 -12.53
N ARG A 50 0.23 11.26 -13.78
CA ARG A 50 0.79 10.23 -14.67
C ARG A 50 2.25 10.52 -15.05
N ASN A 51 2.60 11.78 -15.27
CA ASN A 51 3.97 12.17 -15.60
C ASN A 51 4.91 11.91 -14.41
N GLU A 52 4.51 12.33 -13.20
CA GLU A 52 5.32 12.12 -12.00
C GLU A 52 5.49 10.64 -11.65
N MET A 53 4.48 9.80 -11.94
CA MET A 53 4.65 8.35 -11.84
C MET A 53 5.78 7.83 -12.74
N MET A 54 5.93 8.37 -13.94
CA MET A 54 6.99 7.97 -14.88
C MET A 54 8.36 8.50 -14.42
N HIS A 55 8.43 9.72 -13.90
CA HIS A 55 9.66 10.28 -13.32
C HIS A 55 10.13 9.44 -12.14
N ALA A 56 9.22 9.14 -11.20
CA ALA A 56 9.52 8.26 -10.07
C ALA A 56 10.04 6.89 -10.53
N LYS A 57 9.43 6.29 -11.57
CA LYS A 57 9.88 5.03 -12.15
C LYS A 57 11.31 5.11 -12.70
N PHE A 58 11.69 6.22 -13.36
CA PHE A 58 13.06 6.40 -13.86
C PHE A 58 14.07 6.37 -12.72
N TRP A 59 13.80 7.07 -11.62
CA TRP A 59 14.69 7.11 -10.45
C TRP A 59 14.72 5.78 -9.71
N PHE A 60 13.57 5.10 -9.60
CA PHE A 60 13.49 3.76 -9.03
C PHE A 60 14.36 2.77 -9.80
N GLU A 61 14.26 2.74 -11.13
CA GLU A 61 15.05 1.82 -11.98
C GLU A 61 16.56 2.11 -11.90
N GLN A 62 16.96 3.38 -11.69
CA GLN A 62 18.37 3.73 -11.47
C GLN A 62 18.89 3.23 -10.11
N LEU A 63 18.07 3.26 -9.07
CA LEU A 63 18.45 2.85 -7.72
C LEU A 63 18.43 1.34 -7.53
N TYR A 64 17.39 0.69 -8.01
CA TYR A 64 17.07 -0.71 -7.66
C TYR A 64 17.10 -1.68 -8.85
N GLY A 65 17.27 -1.15 -10.05
CA GLY A 65 17.11 -1.91 -11.28
C GLY A 65 15.64 -2.05 -11.70
N ARG A 66 15.44 -2.59 -12.88
CA ARG A 66 14.09 -2.84 -13.41
C ARG A 66 13.48 -4.06 -12.72
N PRO A 67 12.25 -3.95 -12.20
CA PRO A 67 11.54 -5.11 -11.66
C PRO A 67 11.24 -6.11 -12.78
N ASP A 68 11.93 -7.23 -12.80
CA ASP A 68 11.83 -8.29 -13.83
C ASP A 68 11.44 -9.67 -13.26
N ASP A 69 11.53 -9.84 -11.96
CA ASP A 69 11.25 -11.09 -11.25
C ASP A 69 10.07 -10.87 -10.26
N THR A 70 8.91 -11.41 -10.63
CA THR A 70 7.70 -11.30 -9.79
C THR A 70 7.88 -11.91 -8.40
N GLN A 71 8.68 -12.98 -8.27
CA GLN A 71 8.92 -13.60 -6.97
C GLN A 71 9.73 -12.69 -6.07
N LYS A 72 10.77 -12.06 -6.59
CA LYS A 72 11.56 -11.05 -5.88
C LYS A 72 10.70 -9.84 -5.50
N CYS A 73 9.82 -9.38 -6.42
CA CYS A 73 8.90 -8.29 -6.13
C CYS A 73 7.96 -8.61 -4.97
N LEU A 74 7.38 -9.83 -4.94
CA LEU A 74 6.53 -10.28 -3.84
C LEU A 74 7.29 -10.35 -2.50
N MET A 75 8.54 -10.84 -2.52
CA MET A 75 9.37 -10.91 -1.31
C MET A 75 9.70 -9.52 -0.79
N GLN A 76 10.09 -8.59 -1.67
CA GLN A 76 10.38 -7.21 -1.30
C GLN A 76 9.15 -6.48 -0.77
N ALA A 77 7.99 -6.69 -1.40
CA ALA A 77 6.73 -6.13 -0.93
C ALA A 77 6.40 -6.66 0.47
N ALA A 78 6.40 -7.99 0.68
CA ALA A 78 6.14 -8.58 1.99
C ALA A 78 7.10 -8.06 3.07
N GLN A 79 8.39 -7.89 2.75
CA GLN A 79 9.38 -7.35 3.68
C GLN A 79 9.11 -5.87 4.01
N GLY A 80 8.67 -5.07 3.04
CA GLY A 80 8.27 -3.68 3.24
C GLY A 80 7.11 -3.58 4.23
N GLU A 81 6.01 -4.29 3.92
CA GLU A 81 4.82 -4.32 4.79
C GLU A 81 5.15 -4.81 6.20
N TYR A 82 6.01 -5.85 6.33
CA TYR A 82 6.48 -6.32 7.63
C TYR A 82 7.15 -5.21 8.43
N SER A 83 8.10 -4.48 7.84
CA SER A 83 8.78 -3.37 8.51
C SER A 83 7.81 -2.26 8.93
N GLU A 84 6.79 -2.00 8.12
CA GLU A 84 5.80 -0.96 8.42
C GLU A 84 4.93 -1.35 9.62
N TRP A 85 4.31 -2.54 9.62
CA TRP A 85 3.40 -2.92 10.69
C TRP A 85 4.12 -3.37 11.97
N HIS A 86 5.33 -3.94 11.85
CA HIS A 86 6.05 -4.48 13.01
C HIS A 86 6.88 -3.42 13.74
N ASP A 87 7.55 -2.54 13.00
CA ASP A 87 8.52 -1.59 13.57
C ASP A 87 8.05 -0.13 13.47
N MET A 88 7.71 0.33 12.26
CA MET A 88 7.53 1.75 11.97
C MET A 88 6.25 2.32 12.60
N TYR A 89 5.08 1.79 12.25
CA TYR A 89 3.81 2.32 12.75
C TYR A 89 3.60 2.17 14.25
N PRO A 90 4.01 1.05 14.91
CA PRO A 90 3.95 0.97 16.37
C PRO A 90 4.78 2.06 17.07
N GLU A 91 5.97 2.36 16.55
CA GLU A 91 6.80 3.42 17.09
C GLU A 91 6.18 4.82 16.86
N PHE A 92 5.61 5.06 15.67
CA PHE A 92 4.91 6.31 15.39
C PHE A 92 3.67 6.50 16.29
N ALA A 93 2.90 5.44 16.53
CA ALA A 93 1.77 5.47 17.44
C ALA A 93 2.19 5.79 18.88
N ARG A 94 3.30 5.19 19.34
CA ARG A 94 3.87 5.47 20.66
C ARG A 94 4.27 6.95 20.80
N GLN A 95 5.01 7.47 19.81
CA GLN A 95 5.44 8.87 19.78
C GLN A 95 4.25 9.84 19.75
N ALA A 96 3.24 9.56 18.91
CA ALA A 96 2.04 10.41 18.86
C ALA A 96 1.30 10.46 20.19
N ARG A 97 1.25 9.36 20.96
CA ARG A 97 0.69 9.34 22.31
C ARG A 97 1.50 10.19 23.30
N GLU A 98 2.82 10.09 23.24
CA GLU A 98 3.69 10.91 24.08
C GLU A 98 3.52 12.42 23.80
N GLU A 99 3.17 12.77 22.57
CA GLU A 99 2.86 14.14 22.15
C GLU A 99 1.39 14.57 22.43
N GLY A 100 0.54 13.66 22.94
CA GLY A 100 -0.88 13.90 23.22
C GLY A 100 -1.79 13.87 21.98
N LEU A 101 -1.33 13.26 20.88
CA LEU A 101 -2.04 13.16 19.58
C LEU A 101 -2.72 11.79 19.45
N GLU A 102 -3.67 11.47 20.33
CA GLU A 102 -4.29 10.15 20.44
C GLU A 102 -5.00 9.71 19.16
N ASP A 103 -5.73 10.60 18.48
CA ASP A 103 -6.43 10.27 17.23
C ASP A 103 -5.45 9.85 16.13
N ILE A 104 -4.28 10.48 16.08
CA ILE A 104 -3.21 10.13 15.14
C ILE A 104 -2.58 8.78 15.51
N ALA A 105 -2.35 8.53 16.80
CA ALA A 105 -1.82 7.26 17.28
C ALA A 105 -2.75 6.10 16.89
N VAL A 106 -4.05 6.24 17.11
CA VAL A 106 -5.06 5.24 16.69
C VAL A 106 -5.06 5.04 15.17
N MET A 107 -4.87 6.11 14.38
CA MET A 107 -4.76 5.99 12.92
C MET A 107 -3.54 5.16 12.51
N PHE A 108 -2.37 5.41 13.12
CA PHE A 108 -1.16 4.59 12.87
C PHE A 108 -1.40 3.11 13.20
N GLU A 109 -2.07 2.78 14.29
CA GLU A 109 -2.39 1.41 14.65
C GLU A 109 -3.36 0.73 13.66
N LYS A 110 -4.37 1.47 13.19
CA LYS A 110 -5.28 0.97 12.16
C LYS A 110 -4.55 0.67 10.85
N VAL A 111 -3.66 1.56 10.43
CA VAL A 111 -2.84 1.34 9.23
C VAL A 111 -1.90 0.15 9.44
N ALA A 112 -1.21 0.04 10.59
CA ALA A 112 -0.37 -1.13 10.90
C ALA A 112 -1.13 -2.47 10.74
N ALA A 113 -2.38 -2.53 11.19
CA ALA A 113 -3.21 -3.73 11.03
C ALA A 113 -3.52 -4.04 9.54
N ILE A 114 -3.67 -3.01 8.71
CA ILE A 114 -3.87 -3.15 7.27
C ILE A 114 -2.58 -3.68 6.61
N GLU A 115 -1.40 -3.09 6.93
CA GLU A 115 -0.13 -3.52 6.36
C GLU A 115 0.23 -4.96 6.73
N ARG A 116 -0.14 -5.40 7.93
CA ARG A 116 -0.05 -6.82 8.30
C ARG A 116 -0.91 -7.71 7.39
N SER A 117 -2.09 -7.24 6.98
CA SER A 117 -2.94 -7.99 6.03
C SER A 117 -2.35 -8.02 4.62
N HIS A 118 -1.69 -6.95 4.21
CA HIS A 118 -0.97 -6.87 2.93
C HIS A 118 0.21 -7.85 2.89
N GLU A 119 1.04 -7.89 3.94
CA GLU A 119 2.12 -8.88 4.08
C GLU A 119 1.59 -10.30 3.93
N ASN A 120 0.57 -10.68 4.70
CA ASN A 120 -0.03 -12.01 4.63
C ASN A 120 -0.51 -12.34 3.21
N ARG A 121 -1.06 -11.37 2.48
CA ARG A 121 -1.48 -11.57 1.10
C ARG A 121 -0.30 -11.81 0.18
N PHE A 122 0.79 -11.04 0.29
CA PHE A 122 1.99 -11.26 -0.52
C PHE A 122 2.64 -12.61 -0.22
N LEU A 123 2.72 -13.03 1.04
CA LEU A 123 3.24 -14.33 1.44
C LEU A 123 2.37 -15.48 0.89
N THR A 124 1.04 -15.32 0.91
CA THR A 124 0.11 -16.29 0.32
C THR A 124 0.34 -16.45 -1.19
N LEU A 125 0.47 -15.34 -1.92
CA LEU A 125 0.75 -15.36 -3.37
C LEU A 125 2.12 -15.99 -3.67
N LEU A 126 3.12 -15.73 -2.83
CA LEU A 126 4.45 -16.31 -2.95
C LEU A 126 4.41 -17.84 -2.76
N ALA A 127 3.70 -18.31 -1.74
CA ALA A 127 3.52 -19.73 -1.48
C ALA A 127 2.77 -20.45 -2.63
N GLN A 128 1.75 -19.82 -3.21
CA GLN A 128 1.01 -20.35 -4.35
C GLN A 128 1.88 -20.49 -5.62
N ARG A 129 2.81 -19.55 -5.86
CA ARG A 129 3.72 -19.64 -7.02
C ARG A 129 4.76 -20.77 -6.90
N GLY A 130 5.19 -21.09 -5.69
CA GLY A 130 6.12 -22.21 -5.44
C GLY A 130 5.50 -23.61 -5.63
N GLN A 131 4.18 -23.67 -5.77
CA GLN A 131 3.46 -24.91 -6.04
C GLN A 131 3.16 -24.98 -7.55
N ALA A 132 3.70 -25.98 -8.26
CA ALA A 132 3.25 -26.32 -9.61
C ALA A 132 1.73 -26.55 -9.60
N PRO A 133 1.00 -26.31 -10.72
CA PRO A 133 -0.46 -26.45 -10.73
C PRO A 133 -0.83 -27.88 -10.32
N LYS A 134 -1.14 -28.06 -9.05
CA LYS A 134 -1.78 -29.27 -8.54
C LYS A 134 -3.26 -29.12 -8.81
N GLU A 135 -3.84 -30.09 -9.48
CA GLU A 135 -5.28 -30.34 -9.47
C GLU A 135 -5.80 -30.12 -8.04
N LYS A 136 -6.96 -29.45 -7.93
CA LYS A 136 -7.59 -29.10 -6.68
C LYS A 136 -7.63 -30.32 -5.74
N GLN A 137 -6.64 -30.45 -4.89
CA GLN A 137 -6.73 -31.28 -3.70
C GLN A 137 -7.15 -30.37 -2.56
N GLU A 138 -8.31 -30.64 -2.03
CA GLU A 138 -8.80 -30.09 -0.78
C GLU A 138 -7.81 -30.42 0.32
N SER A 139 -6.96 -29.45 0.67
CA SER A 139 -6.06 -29.60 1.82
C SER A 139 -6.86 -29.33 3.08
N SER A 140 -7.09 -30.38 3.87
CA SER A 140 -7.60 -30.31 5.22
C SER A 140 -6.55 -29.70 6.17
N SER A 141 -6.34 -28.39 6.11
CA SER A 141 -5.72 -27.65 7.20
C SER A 141 -6.85 -26.99 7.99
N SER A 142 -6.84 -27.15 9.31
CA SER A 142 -7.83 -26.66 10.26
C SER A 142 -7.82 -25.14 10.47
N GLN A 143 -7.45 -24.37 9.48
CA GLN A 143 -7.62 -22.92 9.47
C GLN A 143 -9.07 -22.61 9.17
N GLN A 144 -9.75 -21.94 10.08
CA GLN A 144 -11.13 -21.55 9.87
C GLN A 144 -11.20 -20.50 8.75
N LYS A 145 -11.89 -20.86 7.69
CA LYS A 145 -12.23 -19.95 6.60
C LYS A 145 -13.20 -18.89 7.14
N LYS A 146 -12.76 -17.63 7.12
CA LYS A 146 -13.58 -16.49 7.50
C LYS A 146 -14.07 -15.75 6.27
N HIS A 147 -15.15 -15.04 6.42
CA HIS A 147 -15.75 -14.17 5.41
C HIS A 147 -15.70 -12.74 5.93
N GLY A 148 -15.60 -11.77 5.04
CA GLY A 148 -15.61 -10.37 5.41
C GLY A 148 -15.72 -9.46 4.19
N TYR A 149 -15.64 -8.18 4.46
CA TYR A 149 -15.67 -7.12 3.45
C TYR A 149 -14.42 -6.27 3.53
N ARG A 150 -13.69 -6.19 2.43
CA ARG A 150 -12.48 -5.39 2.33
C ARG A 150 -12.77 -4.06 1.66
N CYS A 151 -12.34 -2.97 2.27
CA CYS A 151 -12.36 -1.66 1.64
C CYS A 151 -11.41 -1.65 0.43
N GLN A 152 -11.93 -1.30 -0.75
CA GLN A 152 -11.13 -1.28 -1.99
C GLN A 152 -10.13 -0.13 -2.04
N PHE A 153 -10.25 0.88 -1.15
CA PHE A 153 -9.35 2.03 -1.10
C PHE A 153 -8.17 1.81 -0.16
N CYS A 154 -8.41 1.40 1.08
CA CYS A 154 -7.35 1.30 2.10
C CYS A 154 -7.04 -0.14 2.53
N GLY A 155 -7.79 -1.14 2.08
CA GLY A 155 -7.55 -2.54 2.43
C GLY A 155 -8.12 -2.99 3.78
N ALA A 156 -8.70 -2.11 4.59
CA ALA A 156 -9.30 -2.47 5.89
C ALA A 156 -10.38 -3.54 5.72
N VAL A 157 -10.37 -4.56 6.59
CA VAL A 157 -11.31 -5.70 6.54
C VAL A 157 -12.30 -5.61 7.69
N PHE A 158 -13.57 -5.89 7.39
CA PHE A 158 -14.70 -5.84 8.31
C PHE A 158 -15.47 -7.17 8.24
N ASP A 159 -15.98 -7.65 9.37
CA ASP A 159 -16.81 -8.86 9.41
C ASP A 159 -18.18 -8.64 8.75
N GLU A 160 -18.73 -7.44 8.91
CA GLU A 160 -19.98 -6.99 8.25
C GLU A 160 -19.68 -5.85 7.29
N ARG A 161 -20.45 -5.75 6.20
CA ARG A 161 -20.28 -4.69 5.21
C ARG A 161 -20.72 -3.33 5.78
N PRO A 162 -19.77 -2.40 6.00
CA PRO A 162 -20.14 -1.06 6.44
C PRO A 162 -20.63 -0.20 5.26
N ASP A 163 -21.36 0.86 5.52
CA ASP A 163 -21.69 1.88 4.53
C ASP A 163 -20.52 2.81 4.27
N VAL A 164 -19.74 3.10 5.32
CA VAL A 164 -18.56 3.98 5.31
C VAL A 164 -17.41 3.25 5.97
N CYS A 165 -16.23 3.31 5.37
CA CYS A 165 -15.00 2.79 5.97
C CYS A 165 -14.58 3.66 7.15
N ASP A 166 -14.44 3.08 8.34
CA ASP A 166 -14.06 3.82 9.55
C ASP A 166 -12.59 4.28 9.54
N THR A 167 -11.78 3.70 8.64
CA THR A 167 -10.35 4.02 8.51
C THR A 167 -10.10 5.15 7.52
N CYS A 168 -10.64 5.04 6.28
CA CYS A 168 -10.36 6.02 5.22
C CYS A 168 -11.58 6.85 4.78
N GLN A 169 -12.74 6.68 5.43
CA GLN A 169 -14.00 7.37 5.14
C GLN A 169 -14.57 7.10 3.74
N ALA A 170 -14.08 6.10 3.01
CA ALA A 170 -14.63 5.69 1.71
C ALA A 170 -16.07 5.17 1.86
N ILE A 171 -16.95 5.57 0.94
CA ILE A 171 -18.37 5.22 0.94
C ILE A 171 -18.63 4.12 -0.10
N GLY A 172 -19.28 3.02 0.32
CA GLY A 172 -19.83 2.00 -0.59
C GLY A 172 -18.83 1.11 -1.34
N ALA A 173 -17.52 1.35 -1.20
CA ALA A 173 -16.47 0.69 -1.96
C ALA A 173 -15.91 -0.55 -1.23
N PHE A 174 -16.73 -1.57 -1.06
CA PHE A 174 -16.35 -2.80 -0.35
C PHE A 174 -16.55 -4.02 -1.24
N GLU A 175 -15.54 -4.92 -1.24
CA GLU A 175 -15.60 -6.22 -1.88
C GLU A 175 -15.76 -7.34 -0.84
N TYR A 176 -16.60 -8.34 -1.14
CA TYR A 176 -16.67 -9.54 -0.33
C TYR A 176 -15.41 -10.38 -0.52
N ILE A 177 -14.82 -10.82 0.57
CA ILE A 177 -13.62 -11.65 0.57
C ILE A 177 -13.80 -12.89 1.45
N GLU A 178 -13.08 -13.94 1.10
CA GLU A 178 -12.84 -15.10 1.93
C GLU A 178 -11.36 -15.08 2.34
N TYR A 179 -11.08 -15.24 3.62
CA TYR A 179 -9.71 -15.23 4.13
C TYR A 179 -9.52 -16.27 5.23
N TYR A 180 -8.30 -16.65 5.48
CA TYR A 180 -7.93 -17.56 6.55
C TYR A 180 -7.32 -16.74 7.69
N ALA A 181 -7.81 -16.93 8.92
CA ALA A 181 -7.31 -16.24 10.10
C ALA A 181 -6.64 -17.21 11.06
#